data_d42d637e87acd94e9c2a8f7db01199e9
#
_entry.id   d42d637e87acd94e9c2a8f7db01199e9
#
_cell.length_a   1.000
_cell.length_b   1.000
_cell.length_c   1.000
_cell.angle_alpha   90.00
_cell.angle_beta   90.00
_cell.angle_gamma   90.00
#
_symmetry.space_group_name_H-M   'P 1'
#
loop_
_entity.id
_entity.type
_entity.pdbx_description
1 polymer ?
#
loop_
_entity_poly.entity_id
_entity_poly.type
_entity_poly.pdbx_seq_one_letter_code
_entity_poly.pdbx_strand_id
1 'polypeptide(L)'
;HPDVDAAVFETARGGMLRECQAIDRCQVAVVTNIGAGDHLGLNYITTVEDLAVLKRVIVQNVADSGVAVLNATDPAVARMAKNCSGTVTFFAADKTHPVMATHRAQGNRVVYVEDGKLVAAQGKERHEIALSQVPITRNGAIGFQVDNVMASLAAAWAVGLDWKTIALGLKTFANEADNAPGRFNVFDYRGATLIADYGHNPDAILALVQAVESMPAKRRSVVISGAGDRRDEDIRQQTEILGAAFDDVLLYQDQCQRGRADGEVVALLRQGLDGAKRTSHIDEINGEFVAIDKALARLGEGDLCLILIDQVEEALAHIAKRVAEA
;
A
#
# COMPACT_ATOMS: atom_id res chain seq x y z
N HIS A 1 17.59 -20.68 11.28
CA HIS A 1 17.83 -21.97 10.61
C HIS A 1 19.14 -21.86 9.82
N PRO A 2 20.01 -22.89 9.82
CA PRO A 2 21.35 -22.80 9.18
C PRO A 2 21.31 -22.59 7.67
N ASP A 3 20.19 -22.90 7.01
CA ASP A 3 20.02 -22.73 5.56
C ASP A 3 19.40 -21.36 5.18
N VAL A 4 19.22 -20.44 6.16
CA VAL A 4 18.65 -19.12 5.93
C VAL A 4 19.75 -18.07 6.03
N ASP A 5 20.10 -17.44 4.91
CA ASP A 5 21.10 -16.36 4.84
C ASP A 5 20.53 -15.01 5.27
N ALA A 6 19.26 -14.75 4.95
CA ALA A 6 18.56 -13.53 5.34
C ALA A 6 17.08 -13.80 5.58
N ALA A 7 16.47 -13.06 6.51
CA ALA A 7 15.05 -13.13 6.80
C ALA A 7 14.43 -11.73 6.75
N VAL A 8 13.26 -11.63 6.11
CA VAL A 8 12.46 -10.41 6.07
C VAL A 8 11.21 -10.64 6.91
N PHE A 9 11.02 -9.82 7.94
CA PHE A 9 9.88 -9.91 8.84
C PHE A 9 9.00 -8.68 8.75
N GLU A 10 7.70 -8.90 8.57
CA GLU A 10 6.73 -7.85 8.80
C GLU A 10 6.56 -7.65 10.32
N THR A 11 6.60 -6.38 10.75
CA THR A 11 6.39 -6.03 12.15
C THR A 11 5.04 -5.34 12.30
N ALA A 12 4.01 -6.14 12.52
CA ALA A 12 2.65 -5.67 12.68
C ALA A 12 2.43 -5.05 14.07
N ARG A 13 1.66 -3.95 14.11
CA ARG A 13 1.27 -3.27 15.35
C ARG A 13 0.68 -4.23 16.40
N GLY A 14 -0.28 -5.06 15.99
CA GLY A 14 -0.95 -5.99 16.90
C GLY A 14 0.01 -7.01 17.51
N GLY A 15 0.99 -7.50 16.75
CA GLY A 15 2.05 -8.38 17.22
C GLY A 15 2.90 -7.69 18.29
N MET A 16 3.40 -6.48 17.99
CA MET A 16 4.24 -5.72 18.94
C MET A 16 3.55 -5.45 20.29
N LEU A 17 2.23 -5.20 20.27
CA LEU A 17 1.49 -4.88 21.50
C LEU A 17 1.12 -6.12 22.33
N ARG A 18 0.93 -7.28 21.71
CA ARG A 18 0.47 -8.49 22.37
C ARG A 18 1.58 -9.48 22.69
N GLU A 19 2.50 -9.64 21.74
CA GLU A 19 3.52 -10.71 21.79
C GLU A 19 4.93 -10.14 22.04
N CYS A 20 5.07 -8.81 22.09
CA CYS A 20 6.35 -8.12 22.05
C CYS A 20 7.12 -8.37 20.74
N GLN A 21 8.35 -7.88 20.67
CA GLN A 21 9.20 -8.09 19.52
C GLN A 21 10.10 -9.31 19.78
N ALA A 22 10.00 -10.34 18.95
CA ALA A 22 10.79 -11.56 19.06
C ALA A 22 12.29 -11.34 18.70
N ILE A 23 12.61 -10.20 18.11
CA ILE A 23 13.96 -9.84 17.64
C ILE A 23 14.36 -8.53 18.29
N ASP A 24 15.45 -8.54 19.03
CA ASP A 24 16.01 -7.37 19.72
C ASP A 24 16.98 -6.56 18.86
N ARG A 25 17.47 -7.12 17.74
CA ARG A 25 18.35 -6.45 16.77
C ARG A 25 18.06 -6.85 15.34
N CYS A 26 18.17 -5.87 14.41
CA CYS A 26 18.09 -6.10 12.97
C CYS A 26 19.23 -5.35 12.25
N GLN A 27 19.61 -5.84 11.06
CA GLN A 27 20.57 -5.16 10.21
C GLN A 27 19.91 -4.05 9.40
N VAL A 28 18.65 -4.24 9.00
CA VAL A 28 17.89 -3.25 8.25
C VAL A 28 16.48 -3.13 8.82
N ALA A 29 16.06 -1.92 9.11
CA ALA A 29 14.67 -1.58 9.39
C ALA A 29 14.10 -0.74 8.26
N VAL A 30 12.87 -1.02 7.84
CA VAL A 30 12.17 -0.24 6.80
C VAL A 30 10.88 0.31 7.38
N VAL A 31 10.68 1.63 7.27
CA VAL A 31 9.41 2.28 7.61
C VAL A 31 8.95 3.11 6.41
N THR A 32 7.85 2.67 5.80
CA THR A 32 7.33 3.30 4.58
C THR A 32 6.48 4.52 4.87
N ASN A 33 5.51 4.38 5.76
CA ASN A 33 4.61 5.47 6.16
C ASN A 33 3.93 5.15 7.50
N ILE A 34 3.36 6.19 8.12
CA ILE A 34 2.46 6.07 9.27
C ILE A 34 1.17 6.79 8.92
N GLY A 35 0.24 6.04 8.35
CA GLY A 35 -1.07 6.55 7.95
C GLY A 35 -1.96 6.90 9.14
N ALA A 36 -2.83 7.89 8.96
CA ALA A 36 -3.79 8.34 9.96
C ALA A 36 -4.87 7.28 10.27
N GLY A 37 -5.16 6.39 9.31
CA GLY A 37 -6.22 5.38 9.41
C GLY A 37 -5.77 4.00 9.90
N ASP A 38 -4.51 3.80 10.32
CA ASP A 38 -3.98 2.48 10.64
C ASP A 38 -4.33 2.05 12.09
N HIS A 39 -5.54 1.54 12.28
CA HIS A 39 -6.02 0.97 13.54
C HIS A 39 -6.01 1.95 14.75
N LEU A 40 -6.23 3.23 14.55
CA LEU A 40 -6.41 4.15 15.66
C LEU A 40 -7.68 3.81 16.46
N GLY A 41 -7.62 4.08 17.77
CA GLY A 41 -8.71 3.77 18.70
C GLY A 41 -8.62 2.39 19.35
N LEU A 42 -7.72 1.51 18.92
CA LEU A 42 -7.52 0.18 19.50
C LEU A 42 -6.26 0.11 20.38
N ASN A 43 -6.35 -0.64 21.51
CA ASN A 43 -5.23 -0.93 22.41
C ASN A 43 -4.50 0.33 22.90
N TYR A 44 -5.23 1.38 23.25
CA TYR A 44 -4.70 2.67 23.75
C TYR A 44 -3.87 3.48 22.75
N ILE A 45 -3.81 3.08 21.48
CA ILE A 45 -3.19 3.85 20.39
C ILE A 45 -4.28 4.70 19.76
N THR A 46 -4.34 5.98 20.15
CA THR A 46 -5.43 6.88 19.74
C THR A 46 -4.98 7.96 18.77
N THR A 47 -3.68 8.21 18.67
CA THR A 47 -3.11 9.21 17.79
C THR A 47 -2.07 8.63 16.84
N VAL A 48 -1.79 9.35 15.76
CA VAL A 48 -0.70 9.04 14.81
C VAL A 48 0.66 9.07 15.53
N GLU A 49 0.82 9.96 16.50
CA GLU A 49 2.02 10.07 17.34
C GLU A 49 2.23 8.82 18.19
N ASP A 50 1.17 8.27 18.81
CA ASP A 50 1.26 7.01 19.58
C ASP A 50 1.68 5.86 18.66
N LEU A 51 1.09 5.78 17.46
CA LEU A 51 1.45 4.79 16.47
C LEU A 51 2.89 4.93 15.99
N ALA A 52 3.35 6.16 15.79
CA ALA A 52 4.74 6.45 15.44
C ALA A 52 5.72 6.03 16.54
N VAL A 53 5.38 6.25 17.80
CA VAL A 53 6.18 5.81 18.95
C VAL A 53 6.30 4.29 18.97
N LEU A 54 5.20 3.58 18.74
CA LEU A 54 5.20 2.12 18.67
C LEU A 54 6.05 1.60 17.50
N LYS A 55 5.79 2.08 16.29
CA LYS A 55 6.53 1.62 15.08
C LYS A 55 8.02 2.03 15.09
N ARG A 56 8.38 3.08 15.82
CA ARG A 56 9.78 3.51 15.98
C ARG A 56 10.68 2.44 16.63
N VAL A 57 10.11 1.50 17.37
CA VAL A 57 10.87 0.44 18.05
C VAL A 57 11.73 -0.36 17.07
N ILE A 58 11.23 -0.62 15.84
CA ILE A 58 12.02 -1.32 14.81
C ILE A 58 13.27 -0.54 14.38
N VAL A 59 13.18 0.79 14.36
CA VAL A 59 14.32 1.68 14.05
C VAL A 59 15.32 1.73 15.20
N GLN A 60 14.85 1.69 16.45
CA GLN A 60 15.69 1.62 17.65
C GLN A 60 16.46 0.30 17.76
N ASN A 61 15.94 -0.76 17.16
CA ASN A 61 16.57 -2.08 17.13
C ASN A 61 17.58 -2.27 15.99
N VAL A 62 17.83 -1.24 15.18
CA VAL A 62 18.88 -1.28 14.17
C VAL A 62 20.24 -1.37 14.87
N ALA A 63 21.05 -2.35 14.46
CA ALA A 63 22.41 -2.50 14.96
C ALA A 63 23.28 -1.27 14.61
N ASP A 64 24.35 -1.02 15.37
CA ASP A 64 25.27 0.11 15.10
C ASP A 64 25.87 0.08 13.69
N SER A 65 26.06 -1.12 13.13
CA SER A 65 26.48 -1.33 11.73
C SER A 65 25.33 -1.41 10.73
N GLY A 66 24.09 -1.28 11.19
CA GLY A 66 22.89 -1.44 10.38
C GLY A 66 22.39 -0.15 9.74
N VAL A 67 21.25 -0.25 9.08
CA VAL A 67 20.64 0.84 8.30
C VAL A 67 19.13 0.95 8.58
N ALA A 68 18.64 2.15 8.86
CA ALA A 68 17.21 2.45 8.81
C ALA A 68 16.86 3.04 7.43
N VAL A 69 15.92 2.44 6.73
CA VAL A 69 15.35 2.93 5.46
C VAL A 69 14.04 3.64 5.76
N LEU A 70 13.99 4.94 5.55
CA LEU A 70 12.92 5.80 6.01
C LEU A 70 12.35 6.68 4.89
N ASN A 71 11.03 6.81 4.83
CA ASN A 71 10.36 7.74 3.93
C ASN A 71 10.57 9.19 4.42
N ALA A 72 11.21 10.00 3.58
CA ALA A 72 11.47 11.40 3.89
C ALA A 72 10.23 12.29 3.85
N THR A 73 9.20 11.88 3.08
CA THR A 73 7.97 12.68 2.90
C THR A 73 6.96 12.52 4.03
N ASP A 74 7.10 11.46 4.85
CA ASP A 74 6.32 11.28 6.06
C ASP A 74 7.06 11.90 7.25
N PRO A 75 6.54 13.01 7.85
CA PRO A 75 7.24 13.67 8.95
C PRO A 75 7.40 12.81 10.21
N ALA A 76 6.47 11.87 10.46
CA ALA A 76 6.55 10.97 11.60
C ALA A 76 7.68 9.95 11.39
N VAL A 77 7.79 9.40 10.17
CA VAL A 77 8.85 8.47 9.77
C VAL A 77 10.21 9.17 9.73
N ALA A 78 10.29 10.34 9.09
CA ALA A 78 11.55 11.10 8.98
C ALA A 78 12.15 11.43 10.36
N ARG A 79 11.32 11.76 11.36
CA ARG A 79 11.75 12.01 12.73
C ARG A 79 12.34 10.79 13.44
N MET A 80 12.07 9.57 12.96
CA MET A 80 12.64 8.35 13.55
C MET A 80 14.14 8.23 13.30
N ALA A 81 14.70 8.93 12.31
CA ALA A 81 16.12 8.93 12.00
C ALA A 81 17.01 9.19 13.23
N LYS A 82 16.60 10.10 14.13
CA LYS A 82 17.33 10.42 15.37
C LYS A 82 17.38 9.27 16.38
N ASN A 83 16.60 8.23 16.19
CA ASN A 83 16.51 7.07 17.08
C ASN A 83 17.26 5.84 16.53
N CYS A 84 17.86 5.95 15.34
CA CYS A 84 18.66 4.89 14.72
C CYS A 84 20.08 4.92 15.30
N SER A 85 20.57 3.79 15.80
CA SER A 85 21.96 3.65 16.26
C SER A 85 22.95 3.49 15.08
N GLY A 86 22.46 2.97 13.96
CA GLY A 86 23.23 2.80 12.74
C GLY A 86 23.13 4.01 11.79
N THR A 87 23.21 3.76 10.50
CA THR A 87 23.06 4.77 9.45
C THR A 87 21.61 4.87 8.97
N VAL A 88 21.29 5.95 8.25
CA VAL A 88 19.96 6.16 7.68
C VAL A 88 20.08 6.28 6.16
N THR A 89 19.16 5.63 5.46
CA THR A 89 18.89 5.87 4.03
C THR A 89 17.50 6.46 3.92
N PHE A 90 17.38 7.66 3.37
CA PHE A 90 16.08 8.24 3.06
C PHE A 90 15.65 7.94 1.63
N PHE A 91 14.36 7.75 1.44
CA PHE A 91 13.75 7.70 0.11
C PHE A 91 12.58 8.69 -0.01
N ALA A 92 12.42 9.25 -1.19
CA ALA A 92 11.30 10.08 -1.61
C ALA A 92 11.32 10.25 -3.13
N ALA A 93 10.16 10.38 -3.78
CA ALA A 93 10.11 10.64 -5.22
C ALA A 93 10.80 11.97 -5.58
N ASP A 94 10.59 13.02 -4.78
CA ASP A 94 11.20 14.34 -4.98
C ASP A 94 12.57 14.46 -4.28
N LYS A 95 13.64 14.50 -5.07
CA LYS A 95 15.01 14.73 -4.58
C LYS A 95 15.22 16.09 -3.90
N THR A 96 14.33 17.06 -4.16
CA THR A 96 14.44 18.43 -3.62
C THR A 96 13.74 18.58 -2.27
N HIS A 97 12.99 17.55 -1.82
CA HIS A 97 12.40 17.55 -0.48
C HIS A 97 13.47 17.89 0.57
N PRO A 98 13.22 18.81 1.52
CA PRO A 98 14.24 19.36 2.44
C PRO A 98 15.06 18.29 3.17
N VAL A 99 14.40 17.21 3.65
CA VAL A 99 15.08 16.09 4.32
C VAL A 99 16.04 15.39 3.35
N MET A 100 15.59 15.11 2.12
CA MET A 100 16.40 14.47 1.07
C MET A 100 17.60 15.34 0.68
N ALA A 101 17.36 16.62 0.40
CA ALA A 101 18.38 17.57 -0.02
C ALA A 101 19.49 17.71 1.05
N THR A 102 19.09 17.86 2.32
CA THR A 102 20.05 17.96 3.45
C THR A 102 20.85 16.68 3.61
N HIS A 103 20.19 15.53 3.62
CA HIS A 103 20.84 14.22 3.83
C HIS A 103 21.83 13.90 2.71
N ARG A 104 21.44 14.19 1.45
CA ARG A 104 22.29 14.04 0.27
C ARG A 104 23.51 14.98 0.29
N ALA A 105 23.32 16.24 0.70
CA ALA A 105 24.41 17.21 0.82
C ALA A 105 25.48 16.77 1.83
N GLN A 106 25.09 15.98 2.83
CA GLN A 106 26.00 15.36 3.79
C GLN A 106 26.72 14.11 3.27
N GLY A 107 26.47 13.71 2.02
CA GLY A 107 27.05 12.52 1.40
C GLY A 107 26.41 11.18 1.83
N ASN A 108 25.27 11.23 2.48
CA ASN A 108 24.55 10.05 2.95
C ASN A 108 23.73 9.39 1.83
N ARG A 109 23.29 8.14 2.08
CA ARG A 109 22.48 7.35 1.13
C ARG A 109 21.09 7.91 0.96
N VAL A 110 20.67 8.05 -0.30
CA VAL A 110 19.32 8.46 -0.69
C VAL A 110 18.85 7.67 -1.90
N VAL A 111 17.51 7.44 -1.96
CA VAL A 111 16.84 6.88 -3.14
C VAL A 111 15.72 7.83 -3.56
N TYR A 112 15.67 8.20 -4.85
CA TYR A 112 14.71 9.15 -5.38
C TYR A 112 14.38 8.88 -6.85
N VAL A 113 13.44 9.65 -7.42
CA VAL A 113 13.12 9.61 -8.84
C VAL A 113 13.70 10.85 -9.54
N GLU A 114 14.30 10.65 -10.69
CA GLU A 114 14.80 11.71 -11.57
C GLU A 114 14.69 11.28 -13.03
N ASP A 115 14.09 12.10 -13.86
CA ASP A 115 13.96 11.86 -15.32
C ASP A 115 13.41 10.46 -15.66
N GLY A 116 12.39 10.00 -14.93
CA GLY A 116 11.77 8.69 -15.14
C GLY A 116 12.63 7.50 -14.69
N LYS A 117 13.62 7.73 -13.85
CA LYS A 117 14.50 6.70 -13.30
C LYS A 117 14.49 6.71 -11.78
N LEU A 118 14.57 5.54 -11.19
CA LEU A 118 15.00 5.36 -9.81
C LEU A 118 16.48 5.64 -9.71
N VAL A 119 16.87 6.46 -8.76
CA VAL A 119 18.26 6.83 -8.51
C VAL A 119 18.63 6.49 -7.08
N ALA A 120 19.64 5.65 -6.89
CA ALA A 120 20.29 5.42 -5.62
C ALA A 120 21.63 6.15 -5.61
N ALA A 121 21.85 7.04 -4.64
CA ALA A 121 23.04 7.88 -4.60
C ALA A 121 23.65 7.95 -3.20
N GLN A 122 25.01 7.97 -3.14
CA GLN A 122 25.81 8.22 -1.94
C GLN A 122 27.08 9.00 -2.30
N GLY A 123 27.18 10.24 -1.88
CA GLY A 123 28.30 11.08 -2.28
C GLY A 123 28.39 11.23 -3.81
N LYS A 124 29.45 10.68 -4.40
CA LYS A 124 29.65 10.65 -5.86
C LYS A 124 29.15 9.35 -6.53
N GLU A 125 28.86 8.34 -5.76
CA GLU A 125 28.31 7.08 -6.27
C GLU A 125 26.85 7.28 -6.68
N ARG A 126 26.49 6.72 -7.86
CA ARG A 126 25.15 6.85 -8.41
C ARG A 126 24.79 5.62 -9.26
N HIS A 127 23.65 5.03 -8.98
CA HIS A 127 23.07 3.92 -9.73
C HIS A 127 21.67 4.29 -10.20
N GLU A 128 21.30 3.87 -11.40
CA GLU A 128 20.05 4.23 -12.03
C GLU A 128 19.32 3.01 -12.61
N ILE A 129 18.00 2.98 -12.46
CA ILE A 129 17.13 1.98 -13.07
C ILE A 129 15.92 2.72 -13.64
N ALA A 130 15.64 2.58 -14.94
CA ALA A 130 14.49 3.22 -15.54
C ALA A 130 13.17 2.65 -14.99
N LEU A 131 12.22 3.50 -14.62
CA LEU A 131 10.89 3.09 -14.15
C LEU A 131 10.14 2.24 -15.18
N SER A 132 10.38 2.47 -16.47
CA SER A 132 9.86 1.65 -17.56
C SER A 132 10.31 0.19 -17.54
N GLN A 133 11.39 -0.12 -16.81
CA GLN A 133 11.92 -1.48 -16.62
C GLN A 133 11.42 -2.14 -15.32
N VAL A 134 10.59 -1.43 -14.53
CA VAL A 134 10.06 -1.92 -13.25
C VAL A 134 8.55 -2.11 -13.37
N PRO A 135 8.08 -3.32 -13.70
CA PRO A 135 6.70 -3.59 -14.12
C PRO A 135 5.64 -3.13 -13.13
N ILE A 136 5.87 -3.34 -11.83
CA ILE A 136 4.94 -3.00 -10.74
C ILE A 136 4.59 -1.51 -10.70
N THR A 137 5.47 -0.62 -11.18
CA THR A 137 5.24 0.83 -11.18
C THR A 137 4.39 1.32 -12.35
N ARG A 138 4.13 0.46 -13.34
CA ARG A 138 3.49 0.82 -14.62
C ARG A 138 4.11 2.08 -15.23
N ASN A 139 5.41 2.02 -15.45
CA ASN A 139 6.19 3.14 -15.97
C ASN A 139 6.17 4.39 -15.06
N GLY A 140 6.04 4.19 -13.74
CA GLY A 140 5.97 5.28 -12.76
C GLY A 140 4.58 5.89 -12.55
N ALA A 141 3.55 5.37 -13.23
CA ALA A 141 2.19 5.89 -13.10
C ALA A 141 1.55 5.58 -11.73
N ILE A 142 1.97 4.49 -11.07
CA ILE A 142 1.43 4.10 -9.76
C ILE A 142 2.36 4.60 -8.65
N GLY A 143 2.05 5.77 -8.08
CA GLY A 143 2.91 6.48 -7.13
C GLY A 143 3.29 5.66 -5.90
N PHE A 144 2.32 5.01 -5.22
CA PHE A 144 2.62 4.20 -4.04
C PHE A 144 3.51 2.98 -4.36
N GLN A 145 3.44 2.43 -5.58
CA GLN A 145 4.35 1.36 -6.01
C GLN A 145 5.76 1.90 -6.28
N VAL A 146 5.88 3.14 -6.75
CA VAL A 146 7.19 3.81 -6.85
C VAL A 146 7.83 3.94 -5.48
N ASP A 147 7.05 4.34 -4.46
CA ASP A 147 7.53 4.43 -3.07
C ASP A 147 7.93 3.06 -2.53
N ASN A 148 7.13 2.02 -2.76
CA ASN A 148 7.46 0.64 -2.37
C ASN A 148 8.76 0.14 -3.03
N VAL A 149 8.94 0.44 -4.31
CA VAL A 149 10.15 0.08 -5.06
C VAL A 149 11.38 0.84 -4.53
N MET A 150 11.25 2.13 -4.22
CA MET A 150 12.35 2.90 -3.61
C MET A 150 12.75 2.33 -2.25
N ALA A 151 11.77 1.99 -1.41
CA ALA A 151 12.01 1.36 -0.11
C ALA A 151 12.71 -0.01 -0.25
N SER A 152 12.24 -0.85 -1.20
CA SER A 152 12.81 -2.17 -1.47
C SER A 152 14.23 -2.09 -2.02
N LEU A 153 14.47 -1.15 -2.96
CA LEU A 153 15.83 -0.88 -3.49
C LEU A 153 16.77 -0.44 -2.37
N ALA A 154 16.33 0.50 -1.52
CA ALA A 154 17.14 0.99 -0.40
C ALA A 154 17.46 -0.14 0.61
N ALA A 155 16.48 -1.01 0.90
CA ALA A 155 16.67 -2.16 1.77
C ALA A 155 17.67 -3.18 1.19
N ALA A 156 17.50 -3.53 -0.09
CA ALA A 156 18.40 -4.44 -0.80
C ALA A 156 19.85 -3.90 -0.87
N TRP A 157 19.97 -2.59 -1.10
CA TRP A 157 21.28 -1.92 -1.03
C TRP A 157 21.88 -1.93 0.39
N ALA A 158 21.03 -1.76 1.40
CA ALA A 158 21.47 -1.76 2.80
C ALA A 158 22.00 -3.11 3.26
N VAL A 159 21.43 -4.24 2.80
CA VAL A 159 21.95 -5.58 3.09
C VAL A 159 23.15 -5.96 2.24
N GLY A 160 23.60 -5.11 1.30
CA GLY A 160 24.80 -5.30 0.52
C GLY A 160 24.64 -6.15 -0.74
N LEU A 161 23.43 -6.28 -1.27
CA LEU A 161 23.25 -6.93 -2.57
C LEU A 161 23.92 -6.11 -3.68
N ASP A 162 24.49 -6.79 -4.66
CA ASP A 162 25.09 -6.14 -5.82
C ASP A 162 24.02 -5.54 -6.75
N TRP A 163 24.40 -4.52 -7.50
CA TRP A 163 23.47 -3.75 -8.34
C TRP A 163 22.82 -4.56 -9.46
N LYS A 164 23.51 -5.61 -9.95
CA LYS A 164 22.95 -6.50 -10.96
C LYS A 164 21.79 -7.32 -10.38
N THR A 165 21.96 -7.83 -9.17
CA THR A 165 20.93 -8.57 -8.43
C THR A 165 19.74 -7.68 -8.09
N ILE A 166 20.00 -6.47 -7.57
CA ILE A 166 18.93 -5.49 -7.28
C ILE A 166 18.15 -5.16 -8.55
N ALA A 167 18.83 -4.82 -9.64
CA ALA A 167 18.19 -4.48 -10.90
C ALA A 167 17.39 -5.65 -11.49
N LEU A 168 17.90 -6.88 -11.37
CA LEU A 168 17.19 -8.07 -11.82
C LEU A 168 15.90 -8.27 -11.02
N GLY A 169 15.96 -8.22 -9.69
CA GLY A 169 14.79 -8.36 -8.83
C GLY A 169 13.69 -7.33 -9.15
N LEU A 170 14.07 -6.06 -9.30
CA LEU A 170 13.10 -5.00 -9.64
C LEU A 170 12.48 -5.15 -11.04
N LYS A 171 13.23 -5.68 -12.01
CA LYS A 171 12.77 -5.86 -13.40
C LYS A 171 11.89 -7.10 -13.57
N THR A 172 12.08 -8.12 -12.74
CA THR A 172 11.38 -9.40 -12.86
C THR A 172 10.20 -9.55 -11.88
N PHE A 173 10.12 -8.71 -10.87
CA PHE A 173 9.00 -8.75 -9.94
C PHE A 173 7.72 -8.21 -10.61
N ALA A 174 6.74 -9.09 -10.75
CA ALA A 174 5.40 -8.74 -11.22
C ALA A 174 4.41 -8.88 -10.05
N ASN A 175 3.45 -7.97 -10.00
CA ASN A 175 2.41 -7.95 -8.96
C ASN A 175 1.25 -8.88 -9.34
N GLU A 176 1.57 -10.14 -9.58
CA GLU A 176 0.61 -11.19 -9.89
C GLU A 176 -0.03 -11.72 -8.61
N ALA A 177 -1.21 -12.31 -8.72
CA ALA A 177 -1.95 -12.84 -7.59
C ALA A 177 -1.16 -13.89 -6.78
N ASP A 178 -0.32 -14.70 -7.46
CA ASP A 178 0.51 -15.73 -6.84
C ASP A 178 1.71 -15.14 -6.05
N ASN A 179 2.22 -13.99 -6.48
CA ASN A 179 3.40 -13.34 -5.87
C ASN A 179 3.05 -12.35 -4.76
N ALA A 180 1.93 -11.65 -4.92
CA ALA A 180 1.48 -10.63 -3.99
C ALA A 180 -0.06 -10.60 -3.95
N PRO A 181 -0.71 -11.61 -3.33
CA PRO A 181 -2.17 -11.73 -3.31
C PRO A 181 -2.80 -10.53 -2.60
N GLY A 182 -3.85 -9.97 -3.22
CA GLY A 182 -4.58 -8.82 -2.69
C GLY A 182 -3.79 -7.52 -2.65
N ARG A 183 -2.79 -7.35 -3.51
CA ARG A 183 -1.97 -6.15 -3.59
C ARG A 183 -1.95 -5.60 -5.00
N PHE A 184 -2.99 -4.87 -5.38
CA PHE A 184 -3.16 -4.26 -6.70
C PHE A 184 -3.02 -5.29 -7.85
N ASN A 185 -3.65 -6.46 -7.72
CA ASN A 185 -3.64 -7.49 -8.75
C ASN A 185 -4.52 -7.08 -9.91
N VAL A 186 -3.97 -7.09 -11.12
CA VAL A 186 -4.66 -6.57 -12.31
C VAL A 186 -5.01 -7.71 -13.26
N PHE A 187 -6.26 -7.74 -13.71
CA PHE A 187 -6.80 -8.71 -14.65
C PHE A 187 -7.44 -8.00 -15.84
N ASP A 188 -7.44 -8.63 -17.01
CA ASP A 188 -8.29 -8.26 -18.13
C ASP A 188 -9.58 -9.09 -18.08
N TYR A 189 -10.73 -8.42 -18.21
CA TYR A 189 -12.03 -9.05 -18.27
C TYR A 189 -12.83 -8.48 -19.44
N ARG A 190 -12.85 -9.18 -20.58
CA ARG A 190 -13.57 -8.75 -21.81
C ARG A 190 -13.18 -7.34 -22.26
N GLY A 191 -11.89 -6.99 -22.14
CA GLY A 191 -11.37 -5.67 -22.45
C GLY A 191 -11.63 -4.60 -21.39
N ALA A 192 -12.20 -4.95 -20.23
CA ALA A 192 -12.22 -4.11 -19.05
C ALA A 192 -11.04 -4.44 -18.13
N THR A 193 -10.56 -3.45 -17.38
CA THR A 193 -9.50 -3.63 -16.38
C THR A 193 -10.12 -3.91 -15.02
N LEU A 194 -9.78 -5.04 -14.41
CA LEU A 194 -10.09 -5.33 -13.00
C LEU A 194 -8.86 -5.14 -12.15
N ILE A 195 -9.04 -4.57 -10.96
CA ILE A 195 -7.99 -4.41 -9.96
C ILE A 195 -8.52 -4.94 -8.64
N ALA A 196 -7.86 -5.97 -8.08
CA ALA A 196 -8.17 -6.51 -6.77
C ALA A 196 -7.12 -6.03 -5.75
N ASP A 197 -7.59 -5.48 -4.63
CA ASP A 197 -6.72 -4.99 -3.54
C ASP A 197 -7.39 -5.20 -2.17
N TYR A 198 -6.59 -5.41 -1.14
CA TYR A 198 -7.03 -5.54 0.26
C TYR A 198 -7.01 -4.20 1.02
N GLY A 199 -6.92 -3.08 0.33
CA GLY A 199 -6.92 -1.75 0.94
C GLY A 199 -8.24 -1.45 1.66
N HIS A 200 -8.20 -1.21 2.98
CA HIS A 200 -9.39 -1.01 3.81
C HIS A 200 -9.21 0.11 4.86
N ASN A 201 -8.35 1.06 4.58
CA ASN A 201 -8.22 2.29 5.35
C ASN A 201 -8.21 3.51 4.41
N PRO A 202 -8.55 4.72 4.89
CA PRO A 202 -8.66 5.91 4.05
C PRO A 202 -7.40 6.23 3.25
N ASP A 203 -6.21 6.10 3.83
CA ASP A 203 -4.94 6.41 3.16
C ASP A 203 -4.65 5.41 2.02
N ALA A 204 -4.89 4.12 2.25
CA ALA A 204 -4.75 3.10 1.21
C ALA A 204 -5.75 3.33 0.07
N ILE A 205 -7.01 3.66 0.38
CA ILE A 205 -8.03 3.95 -0.62
C ILE A 205 -7.66 5.20 -1.43
N LEU A 206 -7.15 6.24 -0.79
CA LEU A 206 -6.69 7.44 -1.49
C LEU A 206 -5.55 7.12 -2.46
N ALA A 207 -4.58 6.29 -2.05
CA ALA A 207 -3.49 5.85 -2.91
C ALA A 207 -3.98 5.00 -4.09
N LEU A 208 -4.96 4.11 -3.87
CA LEU A 208 -5.61 3.32 -4.91
C LEU A 208 -6.38 4.21 -5.89
N VAL A 209 -7.12 5.20 -5.40
CA VAL A 209 -7.83 6.19 -6.23
C VAL A 209 -6.85 6.92 -7.14
N GLN A 210 -5.76 7.45 -6.59
CA GLN A 210 -4.73 8.13 -7.38
C GLN A 210 -4.14 7.21 -8.47
N ALA A 211 -3.92 5.94 -8.14
CA ALA A 211 -3.43 4.96 -9.11
C ALA A 211 -4.44 4.69 -10.23
N VAL A 212 -5.71 4.44 -9.91
CA VAL A 212 -6.74 4.16 -10.93
C VAL A 212 -7.11 5.39 -11.75
N GLU A 213 -7.00 6.59 -11.20
CA GLU A 213 -7.19 7.84 -11.95
C GLU A 213 -6.12 8.07 -13.01
N SER A 214 -4.89 7.57 -12.78
CA SER A 214 -3.83 7.61 -13.79
C SER A 214 -4.03 6.60 -14.94
N MET A 215 -4.96 5.67 -14.79
CA MET A 215 -5.24 4.64 -15.79
C MET A 215 -6.42 5.06 -16.70
N PRO A 216 -6.35 4.75 -18.01
CA PRO A 216 -7.45 5.06 -18.91
C PRO A 216 -8.69 4.22 -18.54
N ALA A 217 -9.86 4.86 -18.48
CA ALA A 217 -11.14 4.18 -18.31
C ALA A 217 -12.28 5.02 -18.88
N LYS A 218 -13.26 4.35 -19.50
CA LYS A 218 -14.53 4.98 -19.95
C LYS A 218 -15.44 5.24 -18.75
N ARG A 219 -15.55 4.26 -17.86
CA ARG A 219 -16.33 4.30 -16.63
C ARG A 219 -15.53 3.62 -15.52
N ARG A 220 -15.69 4.10 -14.30
CA ARG A 220 -15.04 3.50 -13.13
C ARG A 220 -16.07 3.01 -12.13
N SER A 221 -15.97 1.76 -11.72
CA SER A 221 -16.77 1.16 -10.67
C SER A 221 -15.89 0.68 -9.52
N VAL A 222 -16.45 0.61 -8.31
CA VAL A 222 -15.76 0.06 -7.15
C VAL A 222 -16.68 -0.85 -6.37
N VAL A 223 -16.13 -1.96 -5.88
CA VAL A 223 -16.76 -2.89 -4.95
C VAL A 223 -16.06 -2.75 -3.61
N ILE A 224 -16.80 -2.47 -2.53
CA ILE A 224 -16.23 -2.22 -1.20
C ILE A 224 -17.10 -2.76 -0.08
N SER A 225 -16.46 -3.31 0.95
CA SER A 225 -16.97 -3.46 2.30
C SER A 225 -16.10 -2.67 3.29
N GLY A 226 -16.55 -2.58 4.53
CA GLY A 226 -15.80 -1.95 5.62
C GLY A 226 -15.46 -2.96 6.70
N ALA A 227 -14.30 -2.78 7.35
CA ALA A 227 -13.94 -3.55 8.53
C ALA A 227 -14.66 -2.97 9.77
N GLY A 228 -15.53 -3.75 10.40
CA GLY A 228 -16.38 -3.28 11.51
C GLY A 228 -15.62 -2.91 12.79
N ASP A 229 -14.36 -3.30 12.92
CA ASP A 229 -13.46 -2.90 14.02
C ASP A 229 -12.80 -1.52 13.83
N ARG A 230 -13.20 -0.78 12.79
CA ARG A 230 -12.75 0.60 12.55
C ARG A 230 -13.70 1.62 13.19
N ARG A 231 -13.18 2.86 13.36
CA ARG A 231 -14.02 3.98 13.81
C ARG A 231 -15.03 4.35 12.72
N ASP A 232 -16.20 4.84 13.14
CA ASP A 232 -17.27 5.25 12.21
C ASP A 232 -16.80 6.28 11.19
N GLU A 233 -15.97 7.22 11.63
CA GLU A 233 -15.40 8.25 10.77
C GLU A 233 -14.48 7.68 9.69
N ASP A 234 -13.66 6.66 10.04
CA ASP A 234 -12.76 6.01 9.06
C ASP A 234 -13.56 5.21 8.03
N ILE A 235 -14.66 4.55 8.45
CA ILE A 235 -15.55 3.81 7.54
C ILE A 235 -16.24 4.78 6.57
N ARG A 236 -16.79 5.89 7.05
CA ARG A 236 -17.41 6.92 6.20
C ARG A 236 -16.41 7.54 5.23
N GLN A 237 -15.24 7.91 5.71
CA GLN A 237 -14.20 8.56 4.91
C GLN A 237 -13.75 7.71 3.71
N GLN A 238 -13.75 6.37 3.83
CA GLN A 238 -13.44 5.48 2.72
C GLN A 238 -14.35 5.76 1.51
N THR A 239 -15.65 5.82 1.74
CA THR A 239 -16.62 6.04 0.67
C THR A 239 -16.77 7.51 0.27
N GLU A 240 -16.45 8.47 1.14
CA GLU A 240 -16.29 9.88 0.76
C GLU A 240 -15.21 10.04 -0.32
N ILE A 241 -14.07 9.36 -0.14
CA ILE A 241 -12.97 9.35 -1.12
C ILE A 241 -13.42 8.69 -2.43
N LEU A 242 -14.05 7.50 -2.33
CA LEU A 242 -14.52 6.75 -3.49
C LEU A 242 -15.62 7.47 -4.26
N GLY A 243 -16.54 8.12 -3.57
CA GLY A 243 -17.65 8.87 -4.16
C GLY A 243 -17.22 10.06 -5.04
N ALA A 244 -16.00 10.55 -4.85
CA ALA A 244 -15.40 11.59 -5.68
C ALA A 244 -14.74 11.04 -6.96
N ALA A 245 -14.39 9.74 -7.00
CA ALA A 245 -13.55 9.14 -8.02
C ALA A 245 -14.26 8.10 -8.92
N PHE A 246 -15.35 7.50 -8.44
CA PHE A 246 -16.04 6.40 -9.12
C PHE A 246 -17.47 6.77 -9.54
N ASP A 247 -17.87 6.26 -10.69
CA ASP A 247 -19.20 6.44 -11.27
C ASP A 247 -20.24 5.52 -10.61
N ASP A 248 -19.80 4.28 -10.26
CA ASP A 248 -20.62 3.27 -9.59
C ASP A 248 -19.93 2.77 -8.33
N VAL A 249 -20.67 2.66 -7.24
CA VAL A 249 -20.21 2.09 -5.97
C VAL A 249 -21.13 0.94 -5.56
N LEU A 250 -20.54 -0.24 -5.41
CA LEU A 250 -21.23 -1.43 -4.93
C LEU A 250 -20.75 -1.71 -3.50
N LEU A 251 -21.61 -1.42 -2.53
CA LEU A 251 -21.39 -1.69 -1.12
C LEU A 251 -21.78 -3.14 -0.84
N TYR A 252 -20.91 -3.92 -0.20
CA TYR A 252 -21.32 -5.25 0.23
C TYR A 252 -21.21 -5.45 1.72
N GLN A 253 -22.14 -6.23 2.26
CA GLN A 253 -22.05 -6.70 3.63
C GLN A 253 -21.17 -7.94 3.68
N ASP A 254 -20.11 -7.86 4.44
CA ASP A 254 -19.25 -8.99 4.75
C ASP A 254 -19.93 -9.96 5.72
N GLN A 255 -19.48 -11.22 5.74
CA GLN A 255 -19.99 -12.24 6.68
C GLN A 255 -19.54 -11.95 8.11
N CYS A 256 -18.35 -11.38 8.30
CA CYS A 256 -17.78 -11.05 9.60
C CYS A 256 -17.91 -9.57 9.93
N GLN A 257 -18.91 -9.18 10.71
CA GLN A 257 -19.15 -7.80 11.11
C GLN A 257 -18.18 -7.27 12.19
N ARG A 258 -17.25 -8.10 12.68
CA ARG A 258 -16.21 -7.74 13.67
C ARG A 258 -16.79 -7.00 14.89
N GLY A 259 -17.94 -7.46 15.40
CA GLY A 259 -18.59 -6.95 16.60
C GLY A 259 -19.68 -5.91 16.36
N ARG A 260 -19.95 -5.49 15.12
CA ARG A 260 -21.08 -4.64 14.76
C ARG A 260 -22.31 -5.45 14.37
N ALA A 261 -23.47 -4.81 14.43
CA ALA A 261 -24.71 -5.41 13.96
C ALA A 261 -24.76 -5.49 12.42
N ASP A 262 -25.58 -6.43 11.92
CA ASP A 262 -25.81 -6.56 10.48
C ASP A 262 -26.36 -5.25 9.90
N GLY A 263 -25.79 -4.84 8.76
CA GLY A 263 -26.15 -3.61 8.06
C GLY A 263 -25.50 -2.33 8.61
N GLU A 264 -24.91 -2.35 9.81
CA GLU A 264 -24.34 -1.16 10.43
C GLU A 264 -23.15 -0.61 9.63
N VAL A 265 -22.25 -1.48 9.18
CA VAL A 265 -21.09 -1.10 8.37
C VAL A 265 -21.52 -0.54 7.01
N VAL A 266 -22.47 -1.22 6.35
CA VAL A 266 -22.99 -0.78 5.05
C VAL A 266 -23.69 0.58 5.18
N ALA A 267 -24.43 0.81 6.29
CA ALA A 267 -25.06 2.10 6.54
C ALA A 267 -24.04 3.23 6.72
N LEU A 268 -22.92 2.99 7.38
CA LEU A 268 -21.83 3.96 7.53
C LEU A 268 -21.15 4.25 6.18
N LEU A 269 -20.87 3.22 5.39
CA LEU A 269 -20.34 3.38 4.03
C LEU A 269 -21.33 4.16 3.16
N ARG A 270 -22.63 3.90 3.28
CA ARG A 270 -23.68 4.62 2.56
C ARG A 270 -23.70 6.11 2.93
N GLN A 271 -23.55 6.44 4.23
CA GLN A 271 -23.47 7.83 4.70
C GLN A 271 -22.27 8.58 4.09
N GLY A 272 -21.11 7.93 3.91
CA GLY A 272 -19.95 8.56 3.27
C GLY A 272 -20.19 8.92 1.79
N LEU A 273 -21.20 8.33 1.15
CA LEU A 273 -21.61 8.68 -0.21
C LEU A 273 -22.66 9.80 -0.28
N ASP A 274 -23.12 10.30 0.86
CA ASP A 274 -24.08 11.41 0.89
C ASP A 274 -23.42 12.68 0.30
N GLY A 275 -24.02 13.17 -0.80
CA GLY A 275 -23.46 14.32 -1.52
C GLY A 275 -22.27 14.00 -2.42
N ALA A 276 -22.00 12.73 -2.72
CA ALA A 276 -20.97 12.32 -3.67
C ALA A 276 -21.14 13.03 -5.02
N LYS A 277 -20.04 13.62 -5.54
CA LYS A 277 -20.11 14.47 -6.74
C LYS A 277 -20.11 13.68 -8.04
N ARG A 278 -19.46 12.50 -8.04
CA ARG A 278 -19.27 11.68 -9.23
C ARG A 278 -20.16 10.45 -9.25
N THR A 279 -20.35 9.81 -8.11
CA THR A 279 -21.15 8.58 -8.04
C THR A 279 -22.60 8.82 -8.43
N SER A 280 -23.04 8.15 -9.48
CA SER A 280 -24.42 8.19 -9.99
C SER A 280 -25.22 6.94 -9.64
N HIS A 281 -24.54 5.85 -9.29
CA HIS A 281 -25.15 4.56 -8.97
C HIS A 281 -24.55 3.97 -7.70
N ILE A 282 -25.42 3.53 -6.79
CA ILE A 282 -25.03 2.88 -5.55
C ILE A 282 -25.91 1.64 -5.37
N ASP A 283 -25.25 0.49 -5.17
CA ASP A 283 -25.91 -0.76 -4.83
C ASP A 283 -25.49 -1.21 -3.42
N GLU A 284 -26.43 -1.82 -2.71
CA GLU A 284 -26.17 -2.53 -1.46
C GLU A 284 -26.43 -4.03 -1.69
N ILE A 285 -25.45 -4.85 -1.36
CA ILE A 285 -25.42 -6.27 -1.74
C ILE A 285 -25.01 -7.09 -0.52
N ASN A 286 -25.63 -8.24 -0.36
CA ASN A 286 -25.22 -9.19 0.67
C ASN A 286 -24.22 -10.20 0.09
N GLY A 287 -22.98 -10.17 0.58
CA GLY A 287 -21.90 -11.07 0.22
C GLY A 287 -20.95 -10.55 -0.87
N GLU A 288 -19.66 -10.78 -0.64
CA GLU A 288 -18.55 -10.31 -1.47
C GLU A 288 -18.64 -10.84 -2.91
N PHE A 289 -18.77 -12.16 -3.07
CA PHE A 289 -18.78 -12.78 -4.42
C PHE A 289 -19.98 -12.38 -5.25
N VAL A 290 -21.13 -12.16 -4.61
CA VAL A 290 -22.33 -11.66 -5.30
C VAL A 290 -22.10 -10.23 -5.77
N ALA A 291 -21.45 -9.40 -4.98
CA ALA A 291 -21.10 -8.03 -5.36
C ALA A 291 -20.08 -8.02 -6.52
N ILE A 292 -19.07 -8.88 -6.47
CA ILE A 292 -18.10 -9.05 -7.56
C ILE A 292 -18.84 -9.46 -8.86
N ASP A 293 -19.65 -10.50 -8.82
CA ASP A 293 -20.39 -10.97 -10.01
C ASP A 293 -21.31 -9.89 -10.59
N LYS A 294 -21.98 -9.11 -9.73
CA LYS A 294 -22.82 -8.00 -10.17
C LYS A 294 -22.02 -6.87 -10.81
N ALA A 295 -20.84 -6.56 -10.27
CA ALA A 295 -19.94 -5.59 -10.88
C ALA A 295 -19.47 -6.07 -12.26
N LEU A 296 -18.99 -7.32 -12.35
CA LEU A 296 -18.53 -7.92 -13.60
C LEU A 296 -19.60 -7.95 -14.70
N ALA A 297 -20.85 -8.22 -14.33
CA ALA A 297 -21.98 -8.26 -15.28
C ALA A 297 -22.30 -6.89 -15.93
N ARG A 298 -21.82 -5.79 -15.36
CA ARG A 298 -22.05 -4.42 -15.84
C ARG A 298 -20.88 -3.84 -16.64
N LEU A 299 -19.71 -4.49 -16.58
CA LEU A 299 -18.51 -3.97 -17.24
C LEU A 299 -18.58 -4.14 -18.75
N GLY A 300 -18.22 -3.06 -19.45
CA GLY A 300 -17.98 -3.03 -20.88
C GLY A 300 -16.51 -2.85 -21.21
N GLU A 301 -16.17 -3.05 -22.47
CA GLU A 301 -14.81 -2.82 -22.97
C GLU A 301 -14.31 -1.38 -22.69
N GLY A 302 -13.17 -1.29 -22.06
CA GLY A 302 -12.54 -0.04 -21.67
C GLY A 302 -13.00 0.53 -20.32
N ASP A 303 -13.84 -0.20 -19.57
CA ASP A 303 -14.19 0.15 -18.19
C ASP A 303 -13.10 -0.30 -17.22
N LEU A 304 -13.12 0.27 -16.00
CA LEU A 304 -12.26 -0.14 -14.90
C LEU A 304 -13.08 -0.43 -13.65
N CYS A 305 -12.81 -1.56 -13.00
CA CYS A 305 -13.40 -1.92 -11.72
C CYS A 305 -12.32 -2.15 -10.67
N LEU A 306 -12.36 -1.37 -9.59
CA LEU A 306 -11.59 -1.64 -8.38
C LEU A 306 -12.42 -2.53 -7.46
N ILE A 307 -11.87 -3.65 -7.05
CA ILE A 307 -12.51 -4.61 -6.15
C ILE A 307 -11.69 -4.64 -4.86
N LEU A 308 -12.26 -4.04 -3.80
CA LEU A 308 -11.67 -4.07 -2.46
C LEU A 308 -12.14 -5.36 -1.79
N ILE A 309 -11.24 -6.36 -1.83
CA ILE A 309 -11.51 -7.72 -1.38
C ILE A 309 -11.25 -7.89 0.12
N ASP A 310 -12.06 -8.70 0.81
CA ASP A 310 -11.83 -9.08 2.22
C ASP A 310 -11.30 -10.52 2.32
N GLN A 311 -11.92 -11.48 1.65
CA GLN A 311 -11.48 -12.88 1.57
C GLN A 311 -10.45 -13.06 0.45
N VAL A 312 -9.18 -12.68 0.73
CA VAL A 312 -8.15 -12.46 -0.29
C VAL A 312 -7.98 -13.66 -1.24
N GLU A 313 -7.71 -14.85 -0.71
CA GLU A 313 -7.44 -16.03 -1.53
C GLU A 313 -8.67 -16.48 -2.32
N GLU A 314 -9.83 -16.53 -1.65
CA GLU A 314 -11.08 -16.95 -2.23
C GLU A 314 -11.60 -15.94 -3.28
N ALA A 315 -11.47 -14.65 -3.00
CA ALA A 315 -11.88 -13.60 -3.95
C ALA A 315 -10.99 -13.59 -5.19
N LEU A 316 -9.68 -13.74 -5.04
CA LEU A 316 -8.76 -13.85 -6.19
C LEU A 316 -9.05 -15.11 -7.02
N ALA A 317 -9.30 -16.25 -6.39
CA ALA A 317 -9.69 -17.48 -7.09
C ALA A 317 -11.03 -17.30 -7.82
N HIS A 318 -12.01 -16.63 -7.21
CA HIS A 318 -13.30 -16.32 -7.83
C HIS A 318 -13.13 -15.41 -9.05
N ILE A 319 -12.37 -14.33 -8.93
CA ILE A 319 -12.06 -13.40 -10.05
C ILE A 319 -11.35 -14.14 -11.17
N ALA A 320 -10.30 -14.91 -10.86
CA ALA A 320 -9.54 -15.68 -11.85
C ALA A 320 -10.44 -16.66 -12.63
N LYS A 321 -11.37 -17.35 -11.94
CA LYS A 321 -12.37 -18.21 -12.58
C LYS A 321 -13.26 -17.43 -13.53
N ARG A 322 -13.80 -16.26 -13.12
CA ARG A 322 -14.65 -15.43 -13.97
C ARG A 322 -13.90 -14.88 -15.19
N VAL A 323 -12.64 -14.53 -15.02
CA VAL A 323 -11.76 -14.10 -16.12
C VAL A 323 -11.53 -15.25 -17.11
N ALA A 324 -11.34 -16.48 -16.64
CA ALA A 324 -11.14 -17.65 -17.50
C ALA A 324 -12.41 -18.08 -18.26
N GLU A 325 -13.60 -17.76 -17.72
CA GLU A 325 -14.92 -18.04 -18.33
C GLU A 325 -15.36 -16.94 -19.32
N ALA A 326 -14.63 -15.83 -19.41
CA ALA A 326 -14.99 -14.63 -20.18
C ALA A 326 -14.56 -14.68 -21.64
#